data_390b4ca0c2b9503be25a420e233264c7
#
_entry.id   390b4ca0c2b9503be25a420e233264c7
#
_cell.length_a   1.000
_cell.length_b   1.000
_cell.length_c   1.000
_cell.angle_alpha   90.00
_cell.angle_beta   90.00
_cell.angle_gamma   90.00
#
_symmetry.space_group_name_H-M   'P 1'
#
loop_
_entity.id
_entity.type
_entity.pdbx_description
1 polymer ?
#
loop_
_entity_poly.entity_id
_entity_poly.type
_entity_poly.pdbx_seq_one_letter_code
_entity_poly.pdbx_strand_id
1 'polypeptide(L)'
;MSVLAIRSLSKMFGGIRAVNEVSFEIAQGEFLAMIGPNGAGKSTCFNMINGQLAPDSGEILFEGRNIVGLETREVWRLGVGRTFQVAATFASMTVVENVQMALISHAREIYGLWRSAADLHRDRALDLLAQVGMREAAERPSRELAYGDVKRVELAIALANEPRLLLMDEPTAGMGPRERNDLIALVKRLVVEQRLSVLFTEHSMDVVFAFADRIIVLARGRVIADGDAAAIRENAQVREVYFGTGKTFAGAAP
;
A
#
# COMPACT_ATOMS: atom_id res chain seq x y z
N MET A 1 -19.93 -2.06 1.51
CA MET A 1 -19.41 -3.25 2.22
C MET A 1 -17.95 -2.97 2.56
N SER A 2 -17.49 -3.41 3.74
CA SER A 2 -16.08 -3.25 4.15
C SER A 2 -15.23 -4.35 3.48
N VAL A 3 -14.09 -3.98 2.87
CA VAL A 3 -13.10 -4.94 2.34
C VAL A 3 -12.13 -5.39 3.42
N LEU A 4 -11.80 -4.49 4.35
CA LEU A 4 -10.97 -4.77 5.51
C LEU A 4 -11.61 -4.20 6.76
N ALA A 5 -11.68 -4.97 7.84
CA ALA A 5 -12.05 -4.48 9.18
C ALA A 5 -11.00 -4.91 10.20
N ILE A 6 -10.46 -3.94 10.90
CA ILE A 6 -9.52 -4.12 12.01
C ILE A 6 -10.27 -3.88 13.30
N ARG A 7 -10.18 -4.82 14.25
CA ARG A 7 -10.89 -4.75 15.53
C ARG A 7 -9.91 -4.93 16.70
N SER A 8 -9.78 -3.89 17.52
CA SER A 8 -8.98 -3.86 18.75
C SER A 8 -7.58 -4.46 18.60
N LEU A 9 -6.94 -4.18 17.45
CA LEU A 9 -5.64 -4.76 17.10
C LEU A 9 -4.58 -4.22 18.03
N SER A 10 -3.77 -5.11 18.62
CA SER A 10 -2.72 -4.74 19.57
C SER A 10 -1.43 -5.50 19.31
N LYS A 11 -0.29 -4.80 19.51
CA LYS A 11 1.06 -5.38 19.40
C LYS A 11 2.01 -4.70 20.36
N MET A 12 2.76 -5.53 21.11
CA MET A 12 3.77 -5.09 22.07
C MET A 12 5.16 -5.60 21.66
N PHE A 13 6.17 -4.79 21.86
CA PHE A 13 7.58 -5.15 21.70
C PHE A 13 8.35 -4.73 22.94
N GLY A 14 8.93 -5.69 23.68
CA GLY A 14 9.77 -5.40 24.84
C GLY A 14 9.15 -4.42 25.87
N GLY A 15 7.83 -4.52 26.10
CA GLY A 15 7.10 -3.64 27.02
C GLY A 15 6.54 -2.36 26.39
N ILE A 16 6.88 -2.05 25.13
CA ILE A 16 6.34 -0.90 24.40
C ILE A 16 5.13 -1.35 23.56
N ARG A 17 3.98 -0.73 23.77
CA ARG A 17 2.77 -0.95 22.95
C ARG A 17 2.90 -0.17 21.66
N ALA A 18 3.39 -0.83 20.60
CA ALA A 18 3.51 -0.24 19.27
C ALA A 18 2.17 -0.03 18.57
N VAL A 19 1.19 -0.92 18.84
CA VAL A 19 -0.20 -0.80 18.43
C VAL A 19 -1.07 -1.16 19.63
N ASN A 20 -2.09 -0.36 19.91
CA ASN A 20 -2.88 -0.42 21.14
C ASN A 20 -4.36 -0.23 20.84
N GLU A 21 -5.10 -1.34 20.70
CA GLU A 21 -6.54 -1.38 20.45
C GLU A 21 -6.97 -0.59 19.20
N VAL A 22 -6.15 -0.63 18.14
CA VAL A 22 -6.47 0.04 16.88
C VAL A 22 -7.65 -0.64 16.21
N SER A 23 -8.67 0.15 15.85
CA SER A 23 -9.85 -0.31 15.13
C SER A 23 -10.17 0.68 14.01
N PHE A 24 -10.39 0.18 12.79
CA PHE A 24 -10.87 0.93 11.63
C PHE A 24 -11.36 -0.04 10.55
N GLU A 25 -12.05 0.49 9.56
CA GLU A 25 -12.50 -0.29 8.40
C GLU A 25 -12.07 0.41 7.11
N ILE A 26 -11.99 -0.35 6.03
CA ILE A 26 -11.79 0.17 4.67
C ILE A 26 -12.97 -0.29 3.82
N ALA A 27 -13.67 0.67 3.22
CA ALA A 27 -14.75 0.36 2.29
C ALA A 27 -14.20 -0.12 0.94
N GLN A 28 -15.02 -0.81 0.17
CA GLN A 28 -14.65 -1.22 -1.18
C GLN A 28 -14.48 0.02 -2.07
N GLY A 29 -13.33 0.10 -2.77
CA GLY A 29 -13.00 1.23 -3.63
C GLY A 29 -12.60 2.49 -2.87
N GLU A 30 -12.25 2.39 -1.60
CA GLU A 30 -11.78 3.51 -0.78
C GLU A 30 -10.27 3.70 -0.88
N PHE A 31 -9.83 4.94 -0.99
CA PHE A 31 -8.44 5.36 -0.94
C PHE A 31 -8.14 5.99 0.43
N LEU A 32 -7.79 5.13 1.40
CA LEU A 32 -7.59 5.48 2.81
C LEU A 32 -6.12 5.79 3.09
N ALA A 33 -5.84 6.96 3.64
CA ALA A 33 -4.52 7.31 4.16
C ALA A 33 -4.40 6.96 5.65
N MET A 34 -3.29 6.34 6.05
CA MET A 34 -2.90 6.17 7.44
C MET A 34 -1.68 7.05 7.73
N ILE A 35 -1.86 8.12 8.47
CA ILE A 35 -0.79 9.08 8.80
C ILE A 35 -0.45 9.05 10.29
N GLY A 36 0.65 9.68 10.65
CA GLY A 36 1.12 9.76 12.04
C GLY A 36 2.63 9.97 12.10
N PRO A 37 3.17 10.45 13.21
CA PRO A 37 4.60 10.64 13.39
C PRO A 37 5.38 9.32 13.30
N ASN A 38 6.70 9.42 13.22
CA ASN A 38 7.57 8.25 13.28
C ASN A 38 7.36 7.51 14.61
N GLY A 39 7.27 6.19 14.56
CA GLY A 39 6.97 5.36 15.74
C GLY A 39 5.49 5.33 16.15
N ALA A 40 4.57 5.93 15.40
CA ALA A 40 3.12 5.90 15.69
C ALA A 40 2.48 4.51 15.59
N GLY A 41 3.14 3.53 14.94
CA GLY A 41 2.64 2.16 14.76
C GLY A 41 2.17 1.83 13.33
N LYS A 42 2.32 2.75 12.37
CA LYS A 42 1.85 2.57 10.98
C LYS A 42 2.39 1.30 10.33
N SER A 43 3.73 1.17 10.22
CA SER A 43 4.37 0.00 9.60
C SER A 43 4.10 -1.30 10.38
N THR A 44 3.89 -1.22 11.71
CA THR A 44 3.46 -2.36 12.52
C THR A 44 2.06 -2.82 12.10
N CYS A 45 1.10 -1.90 11.92
CA CYS A 45 -0.23 -2.22 11.40
C CYS A 45 -0.15 -2.85 9.99
N PHE A 46 0.63 -2.27 9.08
CA PHE A 46 0.84 -2.83 7.73
C PHE A 46 1.40 -4.25 7.77
N ASN A 47 2.40 -4.50 8.62
CA ASN A 47 3.02 -5.81 8.75
C ASN A 47 2.05 -6.85 9.36
N MET A 48 1.15 -6.45 10.25
CA MET A 48 0.11 -7.32 10.77
C MET A 48 -0.96 -7.63 9.72
N ILE A 49 -1.41 -6.62 8.96
CA ILE A 49 -2.42 -6.80 7.90
C ILE A 49 -1.91 -7.74 6.81
N ASN A 50 -0.63 -7.66 6.44
CA ASN A 50 -0.08 -8.50 5.37
C ASN A 50 0.49 -9.84 5.87
N GLY A 51 0.33 -10.19 7.14
CA GLY A 51 0.76 -11.48 7.70
C GLY A 51 2.26 -11.62 7.97
N GLN A 52 3.05 -10.52 7.90
CA GLN A 52 4.48 -10.53 8.28
C GLN A 52 4.68 -10.52 9.80
N LEU A 53 3.68 -10.08 10.54
CA LEU A 53 3.72 -9.96 11.98
C LEU A 53 2.39 -10.43 12.56
N ALA A 54 2.42 -11.34 13.53
CA ALA A 54 1.22 -11.72 14.26
C ALA A 54 0.87 -10.65 15.31
N PRO A 55 -0.39 -10.20 15.42
CA PRO A 55 -0.84 -9.38 16.53
C PRO A 55 -0.84 -10.18 17.83
N ASP A 56 -0.77 -9.49 18.99
CA ASP A 56 -0.90 -10.13 20.29
C ASP A 56 -2.39 -10.30 20.66
N SER A 57 -3.27 -9.41 20.15
CA SER A 57 -4.71 -9.52 20.29
C SER A 57 -5.43 -8.73 19.19
N GLY A 58 -6.73 -8.97 19.05
CA GLY A 58 -7.60 -8.33 18.05
C GLY A 58 -7.82 -9.20 16.83
N GLU A 59 -8.56 -8.65 15.87
CA GLU A 59 -8.96 -9.35 14.65
C GLU A 59 -8.62 -8.51 13.41
N ILE A 60 -8.29 -9.20 12.33
CA ILE A 60 -8.11 -8.63 10.99
C ILE A 60 -9.05 -9.40 10.06
N LEU A 61 -10.14 -8.76 9.67
CA LEU A 61 -11.16 -9.36 8.80
C LEU A 61 -10.99 -8.83 7.38
N PHE A 62 -10.56 -9.66 6.47
CA PHE A 62 -10.53 -9.37 5.04
C PHE A 62 -11.74 -10.03 4.37
N GLU A 63 -12.65 -9.22 3.82
CA GLU A 63 -13.94 -9.67 3.28
C GLU A 63 -14.71 -10.60 4.23
N GLY A 64 -14.71 -10.24 5.52
CA GLY A 64 -15.38 -11.00 6.56
C GLY A 64 -14.63 -12.24 7.06
N ARG A 65 -13.53 -12.65 6.43
CA ARG A 65 -12.68 -13.75 6.87
C ARG A 65 -11.56 -13.24 7.77
N ASN A 66 -11.39 -13.84 8.95
CA ASN A 66 -10.24 -13.54 9.80
C ASN A 66 -8.96 -14.10 9.16
N ILE A 67 -7.97 -13.23 8.95
CA ILE A 67 -6.67 -13.55 8.34
C ILE A 67 -5.51 -13.54 9.35
N VAL A 68 -5.78 -13.34 10.63
CA VAL A 68 -4.76 -13.42 11.69
C VAL A 68 -4.13 -14.82 11.70
N GLY A 69 -2.80 -14.87 11.71
CA GLY A 69 -2.04 -16.13 11.72
C GLY A 69 -1.81 -16.76 10.35
N LEU A 70 -2.38 -16.20 9.28
CA LEU A 70 -2.03 -16.63 7.93
C LEU A 70 -0.64 -16.12 7.54
N GLU A 71 0.09 -16.91 6.77
CA GLU A 71 1.37 -16.49 6.21
C GLU A 71 1.18 -15.41 5.12
N THR A 72 2.18 -14.54 4.92
CA THR A 72 2.14 -13.46 3.91
C THR A 72 1.73 -13.96 2.52
N ARG A 73 2.20 -15.14 2.10
CA ARG A 73 1.84 -15.74 0.80
C ARG A 73 0.36 -16.13 0.72
N GLU A 74 -0.26 -16.50 1.84
CA GLU A 74 -1.68 -16.85 1.90
C GLU A 74 -2.54 -15.58 1.86
N VAL A 75 -2.15 -14.55 2.62
CA VAL A 75 -2.78 -13.22 2.60
C VAL A 75 -2.72 -12.61 1.20
N TRP A 76 -1.55 -12.69 0.53
CA TRP A 76 -1.39 -12.23 -0.83
C TRP A 76 -2.31 -12.97 -1.82
N ARG A 77 -2.45 -14.29 -1.70
CA ARG A 77 -3.35 -15.09 -2.53
C ARG A 77 -4.83 -14.81 -2.33
N LEU A 78 -5.20 -14.31 -1.17
CA LEU A 78 -6.58 -13.88 -0.90
C LEU A 78 -6.93 -12.57 -1.61
N GLY A 79 -5.94 -11.85 -2.16
CA GLY A 79 -6.14 -10.58 -2.85
C GLY A 79 -5.72 -9.34 -2.05
N VAL A 80 -4.78 -9.49 -1.11
CA VAL A 80 -4.10 -8.36 -0.47
C VAL A 80 -2.75 -8.16 -1.16
N GLY A 81 -2.65 -7.14 -2.02
CA GLY A 81 -1.39 -6.72 -2.64
C GLY A 81 -0.58 -5.82 -1.69
N ARG A 82 0.74 -5.79 -1.87
CA ARG A 82 1.60 -4.83 -1.16
C ARG A 82 2.72 -4.35 -2.07
N THR A 83 2.96 -3.03 -2.09
CA THR A 83 4.21 -2.46 -2.58
C THR A 83 5.21 -2.35 -1.43
N PHE A 84 6.50 -2.49 -1.72
CA PHE A 84 7.54 -2.43 -0.70
C PHE A 84 8.30 -1.12 -0.79
N GLN A 85 8.81 -0.64 0.36
CA GLN A 85 9.61 0.58 0.44
C GLN A 85 10.97 0.43 -0.29
N VAL A 86 11.54 -0.77 -0.28
CA VAL A 86 12.74 -1.11 -1.07
C VAL A 86 12.28 -1.87 -2.31
N ALA A 87 12.79 -1.47 -3.48
CA ALA A 87 12.41 -2.05 -4.76
C ALA A 87 12.58 -3.58 -4.76
N ALA A 88 11.46 -4.30 -4.90
CA ALA A 88 11.41 -5.76 -4.93
C ALA A 88 11.54 -6.31 -6.36
N THR A 89 12.31 -5.62 -7.22
CA THR A 89 12.54 -6.04 -8.61
C THR A 89 13.85 -6.80 -8.75
N PHE A 90 13.87 -7.79 -9.61
CA PHE A 90 15.10 -8.48 -10.00
C PHE A 90 15.83 -7.62 -11.03
N ALA A 91 16.89 -6.95 -10.62
CA ALA A 91 17.64 -5.99 -11.44
C ALA A 91 18.24 -6.61 -12.72
N SER A 92 18.50 -7.93 -12.73
CA SER A 92 19.02 -8.68 -13.88
C SER A 92 17.95 -9.07 -14.91
N MET A 93 16.68 -8.98 -14.55
CA MET A 93 15.54 -9.30 -15.43
C MET A 93 15.02 -8.06 -16.14
N THR A 94 14.35 -8.27 -17.26
CA THR A 94 13.59 -7.22 -17.94
C THR A 94 12.36 -6.82 -17.12
N VAL A 95 11.76 -5.69 -17.47
CA VAL A 95 10.54 -5.19 -16.82
C VAL A 95 9.40 -6.20 -16.94
N VAL A 96 9.20 -6.77 -18.12
CA VAL A 96 8.12 -7.77 -18.34
C VAL A 96 8.38 -9.05 -17.57
N GLU A 97 9.62 -9.55 -17.53
CA GLU A 97 9.97 -10.75 -16.77
C GLU A 97 9.70 -10.59 -15.27
N ASN A 98 9.96 -9.43 -14.70
CA ASN A 98 9.63 -9.15 -13.29
C ASN A 98 8.12 -9.31 -13.00
N VAL A 99 7.26 -8.80 -13.88
CA VAL A 99 5.80 -8.94 -13.74
C VAL A 99 5.36 -10.39 -14.00
N GLN A 100 5.96 -11.06 -15.00
CA GLN A 100 5.69 -12.48 -15.27
C GLN A 100 6.02 -13.37 -14.05
N MET A 101 7.11 -13.11 -13.33
CA MET A 101 7.46 -13.87 -12.12
C MET A 101 6.36 -13.78 -11.05
N ALA A 102 5.74 -12.61 -10.88
CA ALA A 102 4.62 -12.46 -9.94
C ALA A 102 3.39 -13.24 -10.40
N LEU A 103 3.06 -13.19 -11.70
CA LEU A 103 1.94 -13.95 -12.29
C LEU A 103 2.15 -15.47 -12.19
N ILE A 104 3.34 -15.97 -12.50
CA ILE A 104 3.72 -17.39 -12.37
C ILE A 104 3.58 -17.84 -10.90
N SER A 105 4.04 -17.00 -9.96
CA SER A 105 3.90 -17.28 -8.52
C SER A 105 2.44 -17.36 -8.09
N HIS A 106 1.60 -16.48 -8.63
CA HIS A 106 0.16 -16.46 -8.35
C HIS A 106 -0.53 -17.70 -8.89
N ALA A 107 -0.25 -18.06 -10.13
CA ALA A 107 -0.83 -19.25 -10.81
C ALA A 107 -0.33 -20.59 -10.26
N ARG A 108 0.68 -20.60 -9.38
CA ARG A 108 1.35 -21.83 -8.87
C ARG A 108 2.02 -22.67 -9.96
N GLU A 109 2.42 -22.06 -11.05
CA GLU A 109 3.02 -22.74 -12.21
C GLU A 109 4.56 -22.87 -12.11
N ILE A 110 5.13 -22.72 -10.91
CA ILE A 110 6.57 -22.73 -10.63
C ILE A 110 7.23 -24.07 -11.05
N TYR A 111 6.46 -25.13 -11.13
CA TYR A 111 6.92 -26.48 -11.50
C TYR A 111 6.45 -26.95 -12.88
N GLY A 112 6.00 -26.03 -13.74
CA GLY A 112 5.56 -26.34 -15.11
C GLY A 112 6.74 -26.75 -16.00
N LEU A 113 6.89 -28.06 -16.28
CA LEU A 113 8.01 -28.63 -17.06
C LEU A 113 7.87 -28.45 -18.59
N TRP A 114 6.75 -27.95 -19.10
CA TRP A 114 6.39 -28.04 -20.53
C TRP A 114 6.32 -26.72 -21.29
N ARG A 115 6.38 -25.57 -20.63
CA ARG A 115 6.35 -24.25 -21.29
C ARG A 115 7.54 -23.38 -20.86
N SER A 116 8.11 -22.65 -21.82
CA SER A 116 9.15 -21.67 -21.50
C SER A 116 8.60 -20.60 -20.55
N ALA A 117 9.31 -20.31 -19.47
CA ALA A 117 8.95 -19.24 -18.54
C ALA A 117 8.84 -17.89 -19.25
N ALA A 118 9.57 -17.70 -20.37
CA ALA A 118 9.54 -16.47 -21.18
C ALA A 118 8.18 -16.21 -21.83
N ASP A 119 7.40 -17.27 -22.12
CA ASP A 119 6.09 -17.15 -22.77
C ASP A 119 4.93 -17.20 -21.78
N LEU A 120 5.19 -17.65 -20.53
CA LEU A 120 4.15 -17.75 -19.52
C LEU A 120 3.64 -16.37 -19.10
N HIS A 121 2.32 -16.17 -19.22
CA HIS A 121 1.63 -14.93 -18.80
C HIS A 121 2.15 -13.62 -19.43
N ARG A 122 2.92 -13.70 -20.54
CA ARG A 122 3.53 -12.50 -21.14
C ARG A 122 2.50 -11.45 -21.54
N ASP A 123 1.42 -11.84 -22.20
CA ASP A 123 0.36 -10.90 -22.60
C ASP A 123 -0.26 -10.23 -21.37
N ARG A 124 -0.55 -10.98 -20.32
CA ARG A 124 -1.10 -10.44 -19.07
C ARG A 124 -0.09 -9.50 -18.39
N ALA A 125 1.20 -9.82 -18.42
CA ALA A 125 2.25 -8.94 -17.90
C ALA A 125 2.31 -7.62 -18.68
N LEU A 126 2.21 -7.68 -20.01
CA LEU A 126 2.17 -6.49 -20.87
C LEU A 126 0.93 -5.63 -20.61
N ASP A 127 -0.22 -6.25 -20.31
CA ASP A 127 -1.44 -5.53 -19.95
C ASP A 127 -1.31 -4.82 -18.60
N LEU A 128 -0.71 -5.47 -17.59
CA LEU A 128 -0.41 -4.84 -16.31
C LEU A 128 0.58 -3.68 -16.47
N LEU A 129 1.60 -3.85 -17.31
CA LEU A 129 2.54 -2.78 -17.63
C LEU A 129 1.88 -1.61 -18.37
N ALA A 130 0.91 -1.89 -19.25
CA ALA A 130 0.13 -0.85 -19.91
C ALA A 130 -0.67 -0.02 -18.90
N GLN A 131 -1.29 -0.66 -17.90
CA GLN A 131 -2.06 0.02 -16.85
C GLN A 131 -1.23 1.03 -16.07
N VAL A 132 0.06 0.73 -15.85
CA VAL A 132 0.99 1.61 -15.13
C VAL A 132 1.83 2.51 -16.05
N GLY A 133 1.59 2.45 -17.38
CA GLY A 133 2.29 3.26 -18.38
C GLY A 133 3.72 2.81 -18.67
N MET A 134 4.02 1.51 -18.49
CA MET A 134 5.36 0.92 -18.65
C MET A 134 5.47 -0.10 -19.81
N ARG A 135 4.43 -0.22 -20.65
CA ARG A 135 4.41 -1.22 -21.74
C ARG A 135 5.58 -1.08 -22.72
N GLU A 136 5.94 0.16 -23.08
CA GLU A 136 7.03 0.43 -24.04
C GLU A 136 8.42 0.10 -23.45
N ALA A 137 8.52 0.09 -22.13
CA ALA A 137 9.76 -0.28 -21.43
C ALA A 137 9.85 -1.78 -21.10
N ALA A 138 8.91 -2.62 -21.57
CA ALA A 138 8.77 -4.03 -21.18
C ALA A 138 10.05 -4.86 -21.34
N GLU A 139 10.81 -4.61 -22.42
CA GLU A 139 12.04 -5.35 -22.74
C GLU A 139 13.30 -4.74 -22.11
N ARG A 140 13.18 -3.59 -21.46
CA ARG A 140 14.35 -2.94 -20.84
C ARG A 140 14.77 -3.68 -19.58
N PRO A 141 16.08 -3.80 -19.31
CA PRO A 141 16.56 -4.30 -18.02
C PRO A 141 16.10 -3.40 -16.88
N SER A 142 15.57 -3.99 -15.80
CA SER A 142 15.03 -3.21 -14.67
C SER A 142 16.05 -2.30 -14.00
N ARG A 143 17.35 -2.67 -14.03
CA ARG A 143 18.45 -1.86 -13.51
C ARG A 143 18.66 -0.52 -14.24
N GLU A 144 18.11 -0.36 -15.45
CA GLU A 144 18.26 0.84 -16.27
C GLU A 144 17.11 1.84 -16.11
N LEU A 145 16.14 1.51 -15.29
CA LEU A 145 14.99 2.35 -15.05
C LEU A 145 15.31 3.51 -14.11
N ALA A 146 14.68 4.65 -14.35
CA ALA A 146 14.60 5.72 -13.38
C ALA A 146 13.80 5.28 -12.15
N TYR A 147 14.05 5.89 -11.01
CA TYR A 147 13.41 5.48 -9.74
C TYR A 147 11.88 5.51 -9.80
N GLY A 148 11.27 6.53 -10.43
CA GLY A 148 9.82 6.62 -10.61
C GLY A 148 9.25 5.50 -11.47
N ASP A 149 9.99 5.07 -12.52
CA ASP A 149 9.59 3.95 -13.36
C ASP A 149 9.66 2.62 -12.61
N VAL A 150 10.69 2.43 -11.76
CA VAL A 150 10.77 1.26 -10.87
C VAL A 150 9.53 1.18 -9.98
N LYS A 151 9.07 2.30 -9.40
CA LYS A 151 7.83 2.34 -8.58
C LYS A 151 6.58 1.97 -9.37
N ARG A 152 6.50 2.33 -10.65
CA ARG A 152 5.42 1.90 -11.55
C ARG A 152 5.47 0.39 -11.83
N VAL A 153 6.66 -0.18 -12.03
CA VAL A 153 6.84 -1.63 -12.20
C VAL A 153 6.47 -2.37 -10.92
N GLU A 154 6.85 -1.89 -9.74
CA GLU A 154 6.42 -2.46 -8.46
C GLU A 154 4.90 -2.45 -8.30
N LEU A 155 4.24 -1.39 -8.74
CA LEU A 155 2.77 -1.34 -8.77
C LEU A 155 2.21 -2.42 -9.70
N ALA A 156 2.76 -2.62 -10.90
CA ALA A 156 2.33 -3.69 -11.80
C ALA A 156 2.52 -5.09 -11.18
N ILE A 157 3.63 -5.31 -10.48
CA ILE A 157 3.89 -6.55 -9.72
C ILE A 157 2.84 -6.75 -8.62
N ALA A 158 2.53 -5.68 -7.88
CA ALA A 158 1.53 -5.73 -6.81
C ALA A 158 0.10 -5.96 -7.34
N LEU A 159 -0.18 -5.62 -8.60
CA LEU A 159 -1.46 -5.88 -9.26
C LEU A 159 -1.57 -7.31 -9.84
N ALA A 160 -0.48 -8.08 -9.88
CA ALA A 160 -0.46 -9.40 -10.52
C ALA A 160 -1.37 -10.44 -9.84
N ASN A 161 -1.69 -10.28 -8.55
CA ASN A 161 -2.64 -11.13 -7.83
C ASN A 161 -4.08 -10.60 -7.86
N GLU A 162 -4.39 -9.64 -8.74
CA GLU A 162 -5.71 -9.01 -8.86
C GLU A 162 -6.27 -8.55 -7.50
N PRO A 163 -5.54 -7.66 -6.80
CA PRO A 163 -5.84 -7.34 -5.41
C PRO A 163 -7.16 -6.59 -5.29
N ARG A 164 -7.91 -6.90 -4.22
CA ARG A 164 -9.04 -6.10 -3.75
C ARG A 164 -8.62 -5.06 -2.72
N LEU A 165 -7.48 -5.30 -2.08
CA LEU A 165 -6.82 -4.35 -1.18
C LEU A 165 -5.34 -4.23 -1.54
N LEU A 166 -4.87 -3.02 -1.75
CA LEU A 166 -3.45 -2.71 -1.96
C LEU A 166 -2.90 -1.93 -0.76
N LEU A 167 -1.83 -2.43 -0.18
CA LEU A 167 -1.09 -1.78 0.89
C LEU A 167 0.12 -1.07 0.31
N MET A 168 0.24 0.25 0.52
CA MET A 168 1.35 1.06 0.00
C MET A 168 2.03 1.81 1.15
N ASP A 169 3.27 1.42 1.47
CA ASP A 169 4.05 2.02 2.55
C ASP A 169 5.01 3.06 1.97
N GLU A 170 4.68 4.35 2.14
CA GLU A 170 5.43 5.50 1.62
C GLU A 170 5.75 5.39 0.11
N PRO A 171 4.74 5.19 -0.75
CA PRO A 171 4.96 4.88 -2.17
C PRO A 171 5.73 5.97 -2.93
N THR A 172 5.70 7.21 -2.45
CA THR A 172 6.33 8.35 -3.13
C THR A 172 7.63 8.83 -2.47
N ALA A 173 8.15 8.09 -1.47
CA ALA A 173 9.40 8.44 -0.81
C ALA A 173 10.54 8.56 -1.83
N GLY A 174 11.30 9.65 -1.76
CA GLY A 174 12.43 9.91 -2.68
C GLY A 174 12.07 10.45 -4.07
N MET A 175 10.78 10.63 -4.38
CA MET A 175 10.31 11.17 -5.67
C MET A 175 10.20 12.70 -5.66
N GLY A 176 10.41 13.31 -6.81
CA GLY A 176 10.11 14.73 -7.01
C GLY A 176 8.61 15.03 -6.95
N PRO A 177 8.19 16.29 -6.69
CA PRO A 177 6.77 16.62 -6.51
C PRO A 177 5.86 16.19 -7.68
N ARG A 178 6.33 16.36 -8.91
CA ARG A 178 5.57 15.98 -10.11
C ARG A 178 5.40 14.46 -10.22
N GLU A 179 6.51 13.72 -10.12
CA GLU A 179 6.49 12.25 -10.20
C GLU A 179 5.60 11.63 -9.11
N ARG A 180 5.65 12.19 -7.91
CA ARG A 180 4.81 11.81 -6.76
C ARG A 180 3.32 11.94 -7.09
N ASN A 181 2.91 13.12 -7.57
CA ASN A 181 1.53 13.39 -7.94
C ASN A 181 1.07 12.47 -9.09
N ASP A 182 1.93 12.24 -10.10
CA ASP A 182 1.63 11.36 -11.22
C ASP A 182 1.42 9.90 -10.75
N LEU A 183 2.24 9.40 -9.82
CA LEU A 183 2.09 8.06 -9.28
C LEU A 183 0.79 7.91 -8.47
N ILE A 184 0.50 8.86 -7.57
CA ILE A 184 -0.71 8.80 -6.75
C ILE A 184 -1.98 8.98 -7.59
N ALA A 185 -1.96 9.87 -8.60
CA ALA A 185 -3.05 10.02 -9.55
C ALA A 185 -3.29 8.72 -10.35
N LEU A 186 -2.22 8.02 -10.75
CA LEU A 186 -2.31 6.71 -11.37
C LEU A 186 -3.00 5.70 -10.44
N VAL A 187 -2.57 5.59 -9.18
CA VAL A 187 -3.19 4.69 -8.20
C VAL A 187 -4.67 5.05 -7.99
N LYS A 188 -5.00 6.35 -7.84
CA LYS A 188 -6.39 6.81 -7.69
C LYS A 188 -7.27 6.43 -8.87
N ARG A 189 -6.74 6.50 -10.10
CA ARG A 189 -7.44 6.02 -11.29
C ARG A 189 -7.73 4.53 -11.21
N LEU A 190 -6.76 3.70 -10.80
CA LEU A 190 -6.95 2.25 -10.61
C LEU A 190 -8.01 1.94 -9.55
N VAL A 191 -8.05 2.72 -8.46
CA VAL A 191 -9.11 2.63 -7.43
C VAL A 191 -10.49 2.77 -8.06
N VAL A 192 -10.69 3.77 -8.91
CA VAL A 192 -11.98 4.04 -9.56
C VAL A 192 -12.31 2.99 -10.62
N GLU A 193 -11.36 2.69 -11.51
CA GLU A 193 -11.59 1.80 -12.66
C GLU A 193 -11.77 0.33 -12.27
N GLN A 194 -11.03 -0.14 -11.25
CA GLN A 194 -11.00 -1.55 -10.85
C GLN A 194 -11.70 -1.83 -9.52
N ARG A 195 -12.27 -0.80 -8.87
CA ARG A 195 -12.82 -0.88 -7.51
C ARG A 195 -11.79 -1.41 -6.49
N LEU A 196 -10.51 -1.10 -6.75
CA LEU A 196 -9.41 -1.43 -5.86
C LEU A 196 -9.50 -0.58 -4.60
N SER A 197 -9.41 -1.20 -3.43
CA SER A 197 -9.27 -0.46 -2.17
C SER A 197 -7.81 -0.28 -1.84
N VAL A 198 -7.43 0.86 -1.29
CA VAL A 198 -6.02 1.16 -0.99
C VAL A 198 -5.89 1.67 0.43
N LEU A 199 -4.93 1.12 1.17
CA LEU A 199 -4.41 1.68 2.41
C LEU A 199 -2.98 2.15 2.14
N PHE A 200 -2.71 3.44 2.33
CA PHE A 200 -1.36 3.96 2.11
C PHE A 200 -0.87 4.81 3.27
N THR A 201 0.45 4.82 3.46
CA THR A 201 1.12 5.77 4.36
C THR A 201 1.85 6.81 3.53
N GLU A 202 1.91 8.04 4.02
CA GLU A 202 2.66 9.12 3.39
C GLU A 202 3.11 10.15 4.43
N HIS A 203 4.23 10.82 4.15
CA HIS A 203 4.72 11.96 4.92
C HIS A 203 4.36 13.31 4.30
N SER A 204 4.07 13.32 3.00
CA SER A 204 3.66 14.52 2.27
C SER A 204 2.19 14.81 2.50
N MET A 205 1.89 15.76 3.37
CA MET A 205 0.51 16.12 3.71
C MET A 205 -0.27 16.71 2.52
N ASP A 206 0.41 17.38 1.61
CA ASP A 206 -0.16 17.86 0.33
C ASP A 206 -0.74 16.70 -0.50
N VAL A 207 -0.02 15.59 -0.62
CA VAL A 207 -0.49 14.38 -1.30
C VAL A 207 -1.67 13.76 -0.56
N VAL A 208 -1.55 13.59 0.75
CA VAL A 208 -2.60 12.98 1.57
C VAL A 208 -3.91 13.77 1.43
N PHE A 209 -3.85 15.09 1.62
CA PHE A 209 -5.04 15.95 1.56
C PHE A 209 -5.63 16.12 0.16
N ALA A 210 -4.82 15.94 -0.91
CA ALA A 210 -5.29 16.07 -2.28
C ALA A 210 -5.98 14.79 -2.80
N PHE A 211 -5.55 13.61 -2.33
CA PHE A 211 -5.93 12.37 -2.97
C PHE A 211 -6.72 11.38 -2.09
N ALA A 212 -6.54 11.40 -0.76
CA ALA A 212 -7.23 10.48 0.13
C ALA A 212 -8.74 10.79 0.21
N ASP A 213 -9.57 9.74 0.17
CA ASP A 213 -11.00 9.86 0.45
C ASP A 213 -11.26 10.04 1.94
N ARG A 214 -10.47 9.37 2.77
CA ARG A 214 -10.50 9.42 4.22
C ARG A 214 -9.09 9.25 4.78
N ILE A 215 -8.88 9.80 5.96
CA ILE A 215 -7.58 9.83 6.63
C ILE A 215 -7.76 9.34 8.05
N ILE A 216 -6.97 8.36 8.47
CA ILE A 216 -6.84 7.98 9.88
C ILE A 216 -5.48 8.44 10.41
N VAL A 217 -5.47 8.97 11.62
CA VAL A 217 -4.26 9.48 12.26
C VAL A 217 -3.89 8.58 13.43
N LEU A 218 -2.72 7.98 13.37
CA LEU A 218 -2.15 7.21 14.46
C LEU A 218 -1.18 8.07 15.27
N ALA A 219 -1.28 7.97 16.60
CA ALA A 219 -0.30 8.49 17.51
C ALA A 219 -0.13 7.55 18.72
N ARG A 220 1.11 7.25 19.09
CA ARG A 220 1.45 6.36 20.22
C ARG A 220 0.67 5.04 20.18
N GLY A 221 0.54 4.45 18.99
CA GLY A 221 -0.13 3.18 18.74
C GLY A 221 -1.66 3.24 18.75
N ARG A 222 -2.29 4.41 18.82
CA ARG A 222 -3.76 4.57 18.83
C ARG A 222 -4.24 5.41 17.68
N VAL A 223 -5.47 5.16 17.23
CA VAL A 223 -6.18 6.09 16.34
C VAL A 223 -6.64 7.29 17.16
N ILE A 224 -6.20 8.49 16.80
CA ILE A 224 -6.56 9.74 17.47
C ILE A 224 -7.54 10.59 16.64
N ALA A 225 -7.64 10.35 15.35
CA ALA A 225 -8.58 10.99 14.45
C ALA A 225 -8.89 10.10 13.26
N ASP A 226 -10.11 10.22 12.73
CA ASP A 226 -10.63 9.54 11.54
C ASP A 226 -11.62 10.49 10.86
N GLY A 227 -11.42 10.81 9.59
CA GLY A 227 -12.28 11.72 8.85
C GLY A 227 -11.69 12.13 7.50
N ASP A 228 -12.36 13.05 6.84
CA ASP A 228 -11.90 13.68 5.61
C ASP A 228 -10.76 14.69 5.86
N ALA A 229 -10.19 15.22 4.77
CA ALA A 229 -9.10 16.17 4.83
C ALA A 229 -9.43 17.45 5.64
N ALA A 230 -10.69 17.92 5.59
CA ALA A 230 -11.12 19.11 6.31
C ALA A 230 -11.19 18.84 7.83
N ALA A 231 -11.85 17.75 8.22
CA ALA A 231 -11.96 17.34 9.63
C ALA A 231 -10.57 17.10 10.26
N ILE A 232 -9.66 16.47 9.52
CA ILE A 232 -8.29 16.18 10.02
C ILE A 232 -7.48 17.47 10.20
N ARG A 233 -7.58 18.44 9.29
CA ARG A 233 -6.90 19.74 9.40
C ARG A 233 -7.37 20.56 10.61
N GLU A 234 -8.63 20.44 10.98
CA GLU A 234 -9.23 21.18 12.09
C GLU A 234 -9.05 20.49 13.44
N ASN A 235 -8.70 19.20 13.45
CA ASN A 235 -8.58 18.43 14.67
C ASN A 235 -7.43 18.90 15.57
N ALA A 236 -7.77 19.32 16.80
CA ALA A 236 -6.81 19.87 17.76
C ALA A 236 -5.72 18.87 18.18
N GLN A 237 -6.08 17.58 18.35
CA GLN A 237 -5.12 16.54 18.72
C GLN A 237 -4.13 16.26 17.58
N VAL A 238 -4.60 16.30 16.33
CA VAL A 238 -3.74 16.13 15.14
C VAL A 238 -2.76 17.30 15.05
N ARG A 239 -3.24 18.53 15.25
CA ARG A 239 -2.37 19.72 15.26
C ARG A 239 -1.29 19.63 16.34
N GLU A 240 -1.64 19.21 17.54
CA GLU A 240 -0.70 19.04 18.65
C GLU A 240 0.40 18.02 18.33
N VAL A 241 0.01 16.86 17.75
CA VAL A 241 0.91 15.76 17.41
C VAL A 241 1.90 16.11 16.30
N TYR A 242 1.46 16.89 15.30
CA TYR A 242 2.29 17.23 14.13
C TYR A 242 3.10 18.51 14.28
N PHE A 243 2.58 19.53 15.04
CA PHE A 243 3.15 20.87 15.07
C PHE A 243 3.57 21.33 16.45
N GLY A 244 3.23 20.55 17.50
CA GLY A 244 3.34 21.05 18.88
C GLY A 244 2.42 22.25 19.11
N THR A 245 2.43 22.82 20.28
CA THR A 245 1.51 23.90 20.72
C THR A 245 1.73 25.26 20.02
N GLY A 246 2.22 25.33 18.77
CA GLY A 246 2.58 26.63 18.19
C GLY A 246 2.58 26.78 16.68
N LYS A 247 2.30 25.76 15.88
CA LYS A 247 2.33 25.87 14.40
C LYS A 247 1.03 25.39 13.76
N THR A 248 0.54 26.12 12.77
CA THR A 248 -0.66 25.81 11.98
C THR A 248 -0.29 25.19 10.63
N PHE A 249 -1.21 24.46 10.01
CA PHE A 249 -1.13 23.96 8.61
C PHE A 249 -1.16 25.11 7.56
N ALA A 250 -0.78 26.32 7.92
CA ALA A 250 -0.73 27.46 7.03
C ALA A 250 0.41 27.27 6.02
N GLY A 251 0.09 26.74 4.85
CA GLY A 251 1.07 26.57 3.76
C GLY A 251 0.59 25.77 2.56
N ALA A 252 -0.60 25.18 2.56
CA ALA A 252 -1.20 24.58 1.38
C ALA A 252 -2.49 25.35 1.04
N ALA A 253 -2.32 26.49 0.41
CA ALA A 253 -3.39 27.14 -0.34
C ALA A 253 -3.47 26.52 -1.75
N PRO A 254 -4.66 26.51 -2.41
CA PRO A 254 -4.96 25.77 -3.63
C PRO A 254 -4.10 26.17 -4.82
#